data_83eb732d5ee67dad0cd50e7d666d7045
#
_entry.id   83eb732d5ee67dad0cd50e7d666d7045
#
_cell.length_a   1.000
_cell.length_b   1.000
_cell.length_c   1.000
_cell.angle_alpha   90.00
_cell.angle_beta   90.00
_cell.angle_gamma   90.00
#
_symmetry.space_group_name_H-M   'P 1'
#
loop_
_entity.id
_entity.type
_entity.pdbx_description
1 polymer ?
#
loop_
_entity_poly.entity_id
_entity_poly.type
_entity_poly.pdbx_seq_one_letter_code
_entity_poly.pdbx_strand_id
1 'polypeptide(L)'
;VYITGSSEKTWSSPLNAHAGGFDTFIAKLNNSGIRQWHTFMGGSDHDNGKGIAIDGSDNIYIAGYSYATWGSPINAFAGYFDAFVVKLNSSGTRQWHTFMGGSSWDYGKSIAVDGSGNIYVAGYSNRTWGSPVNAHSGNVEAFSVKLNGNGALQWNTFMGSDDSDYGKAI
;
A
#
# COMPACT_ATOMS: atom_id res chain seq x y z
N VAL A 1 -16.30 -2.55 -10.28
CA VAL A 1 -14.87 -2.54 -10.60
C VAL A 1 -14.21 -1.43 -9.82
N TYR A 2 -13.00 -1.70 -9.30
CA TYR A 2 -12.18 -0.71 -8.63
C TYR A 2 -10.83 -0.60 -9.32
N ILE A 3 -10.27 0.60 -9.36
CA ILE A 3 -8.94 0.89 -9.90
C ILE A 3 -8.16 1.77 -8.94
N THR A 4 -6.85 1.62 -8.94
CA THR A 4 -5.91 2.48 -8.20
C THR A 4 -4.76 2.90 -9.11
N GLY A 5 -4.10 3.97 -8.75
CA GLY A 5 -2.94 4.52 -9.41
C GLY A 5 -2.48 5.79 -8.69
N SER A 6 -1.72 6.64 -9.38
CA SER A 6 -1.21 7.90 -8.84
C SER A 6 -1.59 9.07 -9.75
N SER A 7 -1.81 10.23 -9.18
CA SER A 7 -2.16 11.45 -9.92
C SER A 7 -1.47 12.67 -9.30
N GLU A 8 -1.02 13.59 -10.13
CA GLU A 8 -0.38 14.84 -9.71
C GLU A 8 -1.37 15.96 -9.37
N LYS A 9 -2.65 15.76 -9.67
CA LYS A 9 -3.66 16.80 -9.47
C LYS A 9 -5.02 16.23 -9.13
N THR A 10 -5.79 17.02 -8.38
CA THR A 10 -7.22 16.78 -8.23
C THR A 10 -7.92 16.87 -9.59
N TRP A 11 -8.76 15.90 -9.88
CA TRP A 11 -9.64 15.89 -11.05
C TRP A 11 -11.08 15.62 -10.63
N SER A 12 -12.04 16.27 -11.32
CA SER A 12 -13.47 16.14 -11.02
C SER A 12 -13.80 16.53 -9.56
N SER A 13 -14.77 15.87 -8.93
CA SER A 13 -15.21 16.10 -7.55
C SER A 13 -14.92 14.83 -6.72
N PRO A 14 -13.74 14.68 -6.13
CA PRO A 14 -13.38 13.52 -5.30
C PRO A 14 -14.02 13.60 -3.91
N LEU A 15 -14.09 12.46 -3.21
CA LEU A 15 -14.47 12.41 -1.79
C LEU A 15 -13.41 13.13 -0.92
N ASN A 16 -12.13 12.88 -1.18
CA ASN A 16 -11.01 13.64 -0.62
C ASN A 16 -10.17 14.18 -1.77
N ALA A 17 -9.76 15.44 -1.67
CA ALA A 17 -8.92 16.09 -2.66
C ALA A 17 -7.48 15.58 -2.60
N HIS A 18 -6.77 15.74 -3.69
CA HIS A 18 -5.32 15.60 -3.79
C HIS A 18 -4.62 16.62 -2.87
N ALA A 19 -3.53 16.21 -2.23
CA ALA A 19 -2.88 16.98 -1.17
C ALA A 19 -1.42 17.39 -1.45
N GLY A 20 -0.72 16.76 -2.39
CA GLY A 20 0.72 16.96 -2.53
C GLY A 20 1.30 16.80 -3.93
N GLY A 21 2.39 16.04 -4.03
CA GLY A 21 3.04 15.67 -5.29
C GLY A 21 2.18 14.71 -6.11
N PHE A 22 2.50 13.42 -6.09
CA PHE A 22 1.59 12.38 -6.57
C PHE A 22 0.79 11.83 -5.40
N ASP A 23 -0.53 11.81 -5.48
CA ASP A 23 -1.36 11.07 -4.53
C ASP A 23 -1.93 9.79 -5.14
N THR A 24 -2.05 8.77 -4.33
CA THR A 24 -2.77 7.55 -4.68
C THR A 24 -4.23 7.89 -4.90
N PHE A 25 -4.77 7.55 -6.07
CA PHE A 25 -6.22 7.61 -6.29
C PHE A 25 -6.84 6.22 -6.25
N ILE A 26 -8.08 6.17 -5.79
CA ILE A 26 -8.96 5.01 -5.89
C ILE A 26 -10.25 5.46 -6.56
N ALA A 27 -10.73 4.70 -7.54
CA ALA A 27 -12.01 4.97 -8.18
C ALA A 27 -12.86 3.71 -8.26
N LYS A 28 -14.16 3.86 -7.98
CA LYS A 28 -15.19 2.83 -8.18
C LYS A 28 -15.95 3.10 -9.48
N LEU A 29 -16.03 2.08 -10.32
CA LEU A 29 -16.81 2.09 -11.55
C LEU A 29 -17.96 1.08 -11.44
N ASN A 30 -19.08 1.35 -12.08
CA ASN A 30 -20.12 0.35 -12.28
C ASN A 30 -19.79 -0.57 -13.46
N ASN A 31 -20.68 -1.53 -13.77
CA ASN A 31 -20.47 -2.50 -14.84
C ASN A 31 -20.50 -1.88 -16.25
N SER A 32 -20.98 -0.65 -16.39
CA SER A 32 -20.97 0.12 -17.66
C SER A 32 -19.74 1.04 -17.77
N GLY A 33 -18.76 0.93 -16.84
CA GLY A 33 -17.56 1.77 -16.82
C GLY A 33 -17.80 3.19 -16.28
N ILE A 34 -19.00 3.51 -15.79
CA ILE A 34 -19.30 4.84 -15.26
C ILE A 34 -18.76 4.94 -13.84
N ARG A 35 -17.93 5.97 -13.60
CA ARG A 35 -17.38 6.25 -12.28
C ARG A 35 -18.50 6.61 -11.31
N GLN A 36 -18.54 5.91 -10.18
CA GLN A 36 -19.47 6.13 -9.07
C GLN A 36 -18.89 7.15 -8.08
N TRP A 37 -17.65 6.97 -7.71
CA TRP A 37 -16.87 7.87 -6.87
C TRP A 37 -15.37 7.69 -7.12
N HIS A 38 -14.58 8.63 -6.65
CA HIS A 38 -13.14 8.51 -6.51
C HIS A 38 -12.65 9.33 -5.31
N THR A 39 -11.47 9.01 -4.84
CA THR A 39 -10.84 9.66 -3.69
C THR A 39 -9.33 9.66 -3.84
N PHE A 40 -8.66 10.62 -3.22
CA PHE A 40 -7.20 10.65 -3.13
C PHE A 40 -6.76 10.30 -1.71
N MET A 41 -5.61 9.63 -1.61
CA MET A 41 -4.95 9.23 -0.36
C MET A 41 -3.48 9.57 -0.47
N GLY A 42 -3.00 10.37 0.47
CA GLY A 42 -1.61 10.81 0.50
C GLY A 42 -1.44 12.02 1.42
N GLY A 43 -0.25 12.58 1.36
CA GLY A 43 0.18 13.76 2.10
C GLY A 43 0.75 14.85 1.19
N SER A 44 1.74 15.58 1.68
CA SER A 44 2.35 16.69 0.93
C SER A 44 3.39 16.24 -0.10
N ASP A 45 3.75 14.97 -0.13
CA ASP A 45 4.77 14.41 -1.01
C ASP A 45 4.19 13.35 -1.95
N HIS A 46 4.99 12.44 -2.47
CA HIS A 46 4.58 11.44 -3.43
C HIS A 46 4.03 10.17 -2.74
N ASP A 47 2.80 9.82 -3.07
CA ASP A 47 2.08 8.65 -2.58
C ASP A 47 1.58 7.82 -3.76
N ASN A 48 2.18 6.65 -3.98
CA ASN A 48 1.98 5.88 -5.21
C ASN A 48 1.26 4.56 -4.95
N GLY A 49 -0.03 4.47 -5.31
CA GLY A 49 -0.80 3.22 -5.28
C GLY A 49 -0.38 2.27 -6.41
N LYS A 50 -0.16 1.00 -6.09
CA LYS A 50 0.33 -0.03 -7.01
C LYS A 50 -0.54 -1.27 -7.09
N GLY A 51 -1.07 -1.72 -5.98
CA GLY A 51 -1.90 -2.91 -5.90
C GLY A 51 -3.24 -2.62 -5.24
N ILE A 52 -4.29 -3.35 -5.63
CA ILE A 52 -5.63 -3.24 -5.07
C ILE A 52 -6.22 -4.63 -4.84
N ALA A 53 -6.84 -4.84 -3.69
CA ALA A 53 -7.60 -6.03 -3.35
C ALA A 53 -8.93 -5.66 -2.68
N ILE A 54 -9.93 -6.53 -2.80
CA ILE A 54 -11.27 -6.35 -2.24
C ILE A 54 -11.61 -7.59 -1.44
N ASP A 55 -12.11 -7.42 -0.21
CA ASP A 55 -12.60 -8.55 0.59
C ASP A 55 -14.09 -8.85 0.33
N GLY A 56 -14.59 -9.93 0.91
CA GLY A 56 -15.99 -10.37 0.79
C GLY A 56 -17.03 -9.41 1.38
N SER A 57 -16.59 -8.37 2.09
CA SER A 57 -17.44 -7.30 2.67
C SER A 57 -17.32 -5.98 1.90
N ASP A 58 -16.76 -6.01 0.69
CA ASP A 58 -16.50 -4.85 -0.15
C ASP A 58 -15.54 -3.81 0.46
N ASN A 59 -14.72 -4.18 1.45
CA ASN A 59 -13.63 -3.32 1.88
C ASN A 59 -12.51 -3.35 0.83
N ILE A 60 -11.89 -2.21 0.64
CA ILE A 60 -10.88 -1.96 -0.39
C ILE A 60 -9.52 -1.80 0.28
N TYR A 61 -8.53 -2.53 -0.21
CA TYR A 61 -7.17 -2.50 0.29
C TYR A 61 -6.23 -2.08 -0.83
N ILE A 62 -5.41 -1.07 -0.58
CA ILE A 62 -4.42 -0.56 -1.52
C ILE A 62 -3.03 -0.73 -0.92
N ALA A 63 -2.11 -1.33 -1.67
CA ALA A 63 -0.69 -1.26 -1.37
C ALA A 63 0.02 -0.31 -2.32
N GLY A 64 1.08 0.29 -1.83
CA GLY A 64 1.91 1.21 -2.58
C GLY A 64 3.15 1.61 -1.79
N TYR A 65 3.70 2.77 -2.11
CA TYR A 65 4.80 3.37 -1.37
C TYR A 65 4.64 4.88 -1.29
N SER A 66 5.15 5.46 -0.23
CA SER A 66 5.05 6.88 0.10
C SER A 66 6.44 7.45 0.40
N TYR A 67 6.64 8.73 0.11
CA TYR A 67 7.87 9.47 0.36
C TYR A 67 7.85 10.22 1.70
N ALA A 68 6.69 10.32 2.33
CA ALA A 68 6.52 10.99 3.61
C ALA A 68 5.37 10.39 4.42
N THR A 69 5.34 10.67 5.70
CA THR A 69 4.20 10.32 6.55
C THR A 69 2.97 11.17 6.21
N TRP A 70 1.80 10.58 6.33
CA TRP A 70 0.53 11.30 6.21
C TRP A 70 -0.53 10.73 7.16
N GLY A 71 -1.47 11.58 7.54
CA GLY A 71 -2.55 11.23 8.45
C GLY A 71 -2.06 10.70 9.81
N SER A 72 -2.78 9.72 10.37
CA SER A 72 -2.45 9.04 11.62
C SER A 72 -2.31 7.54 11.34
N PRO A 73 -1.13 7.05 10.99
CA PRO A 73 -0.90 5.65 10.66
C PRO A 73 -0.86 4.77 11.91
N ILE A 74 -1.15 3.46 11.74
CA ILE A 74 -0.97 2.45 12.79
C ILE A 74 0.52 2.30 13.12
N ASN A 75 1.35 2.04 12.11
CA ASN A 75 2.81 2.10 12.22
C ASN A 75 3.32 3.35 11.49
N ALA A 76 4.24 4.04 12.13
CA ALA A 76 4.82 5.27 11.59
C ALA A 76 5.68 5.01 10.34
N PHE A 77 5.76 6.02 9.50
CA PHE A 77 6.74 6.13 8.42
C PHE A 77 8.16 6.23 9.01
N ALA A 78 9.14 5.54 8.42
CA ALA A 78 10.46 5.37 9.03
C ALA A 78 11.65 5.70 8.10
N GLY A 79 11.46 5.82 6.78
CA GLY A 79 12.58 5.89 5.84
C GLY A 79 12.53 6.96 4.78
N TYR A 80 13.16 6.67 3.65
CA TYR A 80 13.10 7.47 2.44
C TYR A 80 11.80 7.23 1.70
N PHE A 81 11.43 5.94 1.55
CA PHE A 81 10.19 5.50 0.97
C PHE A 81 9.74 4.29 1.76
N ASP A 82 8.55 4.34 2.31
CA ASP A 82 7.97 3.18 2.98
C ASP A 82 6.83 2.61 2.14
N ALA A 83 6.75 1.30 2.09
CA ALA A 83 5.54 0.63 1.64
C ALA A 83 4.38 1.00 2.56
N PHE A 84 3.17 1.09 2.02
CA PHE A 84 1.97 1.32 2.82
C PHE A 84 0.84 0.37 2.44
N VAL A 85 -0.07 0.18 3.38
CA VAL A 85 -1.42 -0.33 3.12
C VAL A 85 -2.43 0.68 3.63
N VAL A 86 -3.44 0.95 2.83
CA VAL A 86 -4.64 1.70 3.26
C VAL A 86 -5.87 0.85 3.07
N LYS A 87 -6.75 0.83 4.08
CA LYS A 87 -8.09 0.21 4.04
C LYS A 87 -9.15 1.28 3.93
N LEU A 88 -10.06 1.10 2.96
CA LEU A 88 -11.26 1.88 2.84
C LEU A 88 -12.50 0.96 2.93
N ASN A 89 -13.63 1.51 3.33
CA ASN A 89 -14.92 0.84 3.17
C ASN A 89 -15.45 0.99 1.73
N SER A 90 -16.57 0.35 1.43
CA SER A 90 -17.21 0.34 0.09
C SER A 90 -17.68 1.73 -0.39
N SER A 91 -17.78 2.72 0.49
CA SER A 91 -18.10 4.12 0.17
C SER A 91 -16.87 5.01 -0.08
N GLY A 92 -15.64 4.44 -0.01
CA GLY A 92 -14.39 5.17 -0.23
C GLY A 92 -13.87 5.92 1.00
N THR A 93 -14.43 5.68 2.19
CA THR A 93 -13.97 6.28 3.44
C THR A 93 -12.82 5.46 4.02
N ARG A 94 -11.67 6.11 4.27
CA ARG A 94 -10.52 5.48 4.91
C ARG A 94 -10.86 5.01 6.32
N GLN A 95 -10.57 3.75 6.61
CA GLN A 95 -10.70 3.14 7.93
C GLN A 95 -9.40 3.24 8.72
N TRP A 96 -8.30 2.86 8.09
CA TRP A 96 -6.96 2.96 8.63
C TRP A 96 -5.92 2.93 7.49
N HIS A 97 -4.68 3.26 7.82
CA HIS A 97 -3.51 2.98 7.01
C HIS A 97 -2.31 2.69 7.92
N THR A 98 -1.30 2.06 7.35
CA THR A 98 -0.07 1.67 8.05
C THR A 98 1.11 1.73 7.09
N PHE A 99 2.27 2.10 7.60
CA PHE A 99 3.52 2.01 6.85
C PHE A 99 4.27 0.73 7.21
N MET A 100 5.06 0.24 6.27
CA MET A 100 5.87 -0.97 6.39
C MET A 100 7.21 -0.69 5.72
N GLY A 101 8.26 -0.67 6.53
CA GLY A 101 9.58 -0.34 6.04
C GLY A 101 10.55 -0.04 7.18
N GLY A 102 11.74 0.35 6.78
CA GLY A 102 12.82 0.76 7.65
C GLY A 102 13.40 2.10 7.25
N SER A 103 14.67 2.33 7.53
CA SER A 103 15.32 3.63 7.27
C SER A 103 15.69 3.88 5.81
N SER A 104 15.25 3.04 4.87
CA SER A 104 15.65 3.11 3.47
C SER A 104 14.46 3.00 2.50
N TRP A 105 14.60 2.26 1.41
CA TRP A 105 13.61 2.18 0.34
C TRP A 105 12.80 0.90 0.45
N ASP A 106 11.50 1.04 0.66
CA ASP A 106 10.56 -0.06 0.81
C ASP A 106 9.38 0.15 -0.14
N TYR A 107 9.23 -0.73 -1.12
CA TYR A 107 8.22 -0.59 -2.18
C TYR A 107 7.18 -1.68 -2.10
N GLY A 108 5.93 -1.35 -1.74
CA GLY A 108 4.77 -2.22 -1.91
C GLY A 108 4.33 -2.25 -3.37
N LYS A 109 4.15 -3.44 -3.94
CA LYS A 109 3.82 -3.63 -5.37
C LYS A 109 2.48 -4.31 -5.60
N SER A 110 2.16 -5.30 -4.80
CA SER A 110 0.95 -6.11 -4.95
C SER A 110 0.35 -6.42 -3.59
N ILE A 111 -0.94 -6.66 -3.56
CA ILE A 111 -1.70 -6.95 -2.34
C ILE A 111 -2.76 -8.00 -2.63
N ALA A 112 -2.94 -8.90 -1.69
CA ALA A 112 -4.04 -9.86 -1.67
C ALA A 112 -4.70 -9.86 -0.27
N VAL A 113 -5.95 -10.28 -0.21
CA VAL A 113 -6.68 -10.49 1.05
C VAL A 113 -7.30 -11.88 1.04
N ASP A 114 -7.13 -12.63 2.12
CA ASP A 114 -7.73 -13.97 2.27
C ASP A 114 -9.16 -13.91 2.84
N GLY A 115 -9.85 -15.05 2.79
CA GLY A 115 -11.22 -15.17 3.31
C GLY A 115 -11.36 -14.96 4.82
N SER A 116 -10.25 -14.90 5.57
CA SER A 116 -10.20 -14.59 7.00
C SER A 116 -9.89 -13.10 7.26
N GLY A 117 -9.71 -12.30 6.20
CA GLY A 117 -9.38 -10.88 6.28
C GLY A 117 -7.90 -10.59 6.59
N ASN A 118 -6.99 -11.57 6.47
CA ASN A 118 -5.57 -11.28 6.50
C ASN A 118 -5.14 -10.66 5.18
N ILE A 119 -4.22 -9.72 5.28
CA ILE A 119 -3.70 -8.94 4.16
C ILE A 119 -2.26 -9.36 3.89
N TYR A 120 -1.94 -9.63 2.64
CA TYR A 120 -0.61 -10.01 2.19
C TYR A 120 -0.12 -8.98 1.20
N VAL A 121 1.12 -8.53 1.37
CA VAL A 121 1.76 -7.56 0.47
C VAL A 121 3.06 -8.17 -0.04
N ALA A 122 3.29 -8.07 -1.33
CA ALA A 122 4.59 -8.33 -1.95
C ALA A 122 5.22 -7.02 -2.40
N GLY A 123 6.53 -6.96 -2.32
CA GLY A 123 7.30 -5.80 -2.71
C GLY A 123 8.80 -6.07 -2.69
N TYR A 124 9.60 -5.03 -2.60
CA TYR A 124 11.04 -5.15 -2.44
C TYR A 124 11.61 -4.02 -1.57
N SER A 125 12.72 -4.31 -0.92
CA SER A 125 13.42 -3.43 0.00
C SER A 125 14.93 -3.56 -0.22
N ASN A 126 15.68 -2.52 0.09
CA ASN A 126 17.13 -2.58 0.05
C ASN A 126 17.78 -2.68 1.44
N ARG A 127 16.98 -2.91 2.50
CA ARG A 127 17.47 -3.17 3.85
C ARG A 127 16.50 -3.99 4.67
N THR A 128 17.04 -4.66 5.69
CA THR A 128 16.25 -5.32 6.73
C THR A 128 15.42 -4.30 7.52
N TRP A 129 14.17 -4.65 7.81
CA TRP A 129 13.29 -3.93 8.74
C TRP A 129 12.40 -4.91 9.53
N GLY A 130 11.88 -4.43 10.65
CA GLY A 130 11.08 -5.25 11.55
C GLY A 130 11.87 -6.38 12.21
N SER A 131 11.18 -7.50 12.44
CA SER A 131 11.76 -8.76 12.92
C SER A 131 11.42 -9.86 11.92
N PRO A 132 12.11 -9.94 10.78
CA PRO A 132 11.74 -10.84 9.71
C PRO A 132 12.00 -12.31 10.03
N VAL A 133 11.18 -13.20 9.45
CA VAL A 133 11.39 -14.65 9.50
C VAL A 133 12.72 -15.01 8.82
N ASN A 134 12.96 -14.48 7.62
CA ASN A 134 14.26 -14.52 6.95
C ASN A 134 14.76 -13.07 6.80
N ALA A 135 15.98 -12.84 7.26
CA ALA A 135 16.61 -11.53 7.18
C ALA A 135 16.98 -11.17 5.74
N HIS A 136 17.01 -9.87 5.45
CA HIS A 136 17.57 -9.32 4.22
C HIS A 136 19.09 -9.56 4.19
N SER A 137 19.64 -10.01 3.06
CA SER A 137 21.04 -10.39 2.91
C SER A 137 21.76 -9.69 1.75
N GLY A 138 21.06 -9.26 0.71
CA GLY A 138 21.64 -8.74 -0.52
C GLY A 138 21.57 -7.20 -0.68
N ASN A 139 21.48 -6.77 -1.92
CA ASN A 139 21.33 -5.36 -2.30
C ASN A 139 19.87 -4.92 -2.21
N VAL A 140 19.02 -5.52 -3.05
CA VAL A 140 17.56 -5.35 -3.06
C VAL A 140 16.96 -6.73 -2.98
N GLU A 141 16.06 -6.95 -2.06
CA GLU A 141 15.38 -8.23 -1.95
C GLU A 141 13.86 -8.08 -2.00
N ALA A 142 13.23 -9.08 -2.59
CA ALA A 142 11.80 -9.24 -2.49
C ALA A 142 11.41 -9.43 -1.03
N PHE A 143 10.28 -8.85 -0.64
CA PHE A 143 9.67 -9.15 0.64
C PHE A 143 8.22 -9.61 0.49
N SER A 144 7.76 -10.36 1.48
CA SER A 144 6.35 -10.57 1.74
C SER A 144 6.01 -10.20 3.18
N VAL A 145 4.81 -9.65 3.36
CA VAL A 145 4.27 -9.21 4.65
C VAL A 145 2.90 -9.80 4.84
N LYS A 146 2.60 -10.22 6.07
CA LYS A 146 1.24 -10.48 6.52
C LYS A 146 0.82 -9.46 7.56
N LEU A 147 -0.32 -8.82 7.33
CA LEU A 147 -1.04 -8.01 8.32
C LEU A 147 -2.35 -8.72 8.69
N ASN A 148 -2.84 -8.48 9.90
CA ASN A 148 -4.21 -8.85 10.25
C ASN A 148 -5.22 -7.81 9.71
N GLY A 149 -6.51 -8.09 9.82
CA GLY A 149 -7.59 -7.21 9.33
C GLY A 149 -7.64 -5.80 9.95
N ASN A 150 -6.92 -5.58 11.06
CA ASN A 150 -6.77 -4.29 11.72
C ASN A 150 -5.49 -3.55 11.30
N GLY A 151 -4.73 -4.08 10.34
CA GLY A 151 -3.49 -3.48 9.83
C GLY A 151 -2.24 -3.72 10.67
N ALA A 152 -2.32 -4.55 11.71
CA ALA A 152 -1.16 -4.88 12.54
C ALA A 152 -0.30 -5.96 11.88
N LEU A 153 1.02 -5.71 11.84
CA LEU A 153 2.03 -6.63 11.31
C LEU A 153 2.03 -7.94 12.10
N GLN A 154 1.93 -9.06 11.38
CA GLN A 154 2.03 -10.41 11.93
C GLN A 154 3.42 -11.02 11.70
N TRP A 155 3.90 -10.89 10.48
CA TRP A 155 5.25 -11.26 10.09
C TRP A 155 5.66 -10.56 8.79
N ASN A 156 6.95 -10.44 8.60
CA ASN A 156 7.57 -10.12 7.32
C ASN A 156 8.71 -11.09 7.04
N THR A 157 9.09 -11.24 5.80
CA THR A 157 10.20 -12.10 5.37
C THR A 157 10.82 -11.55 4.10
N PHE A 158 12.13 -11.73 3.96
CA PHE A 158 12.87 -11.38 2.75
C PHE A 158 13.23 -12.62 1.97
N MET A 159 13.34 -12.48 0.66
CA MET A 159 13.62 -13.56 -0.28
C MET A 159 14.49 -12.99 -1.39
N GLY A 160 15.71 -13.51 -1.47
CA GLY A 160 16.65 -13.06 -2.49
C GLY A 160 18.03 -13.67 -2.31
N SER A 161 18.97 -13.10 -3.05
CA SER A 161 20.37 -13.46 -3.08
C SER A 161 21.24 -12.22 -2.87
N ASP A 162 22.54 -12.32 -3.14
CA ASP A 162 23.47 -11.18 -3.05
C ASP A 162 23.21 -10.08 -4.11
N ASP A 163 22.50 -10.41 -5.19
CA ASP A 163 22.07 -9.48 -6.23
C ASP A 163 20.69 -8.86 -5.92
N SER A 164 20.02 -8.29 -6.92
CA SER A 164 18.74 -7.61 -6.74
C SER A 164 17.56 -8.49 -7.15
N ASP A 165 16.67 -8.74 -6.20
CA ASP A 165 15.46 -9.54 -6.34
C ASP A 165 14.22 -8.69 -6.08
N TYR A 166 13.22 -8.78 -6.94
CA TYR A 166 12.04 -7.90 -6.91
C TYR A 166 10.74 -8.70 -6.80
N GLY A 167 10.05 -8.58 -5.67
CA GLY A 167 8.67 -9.05 -5.50
C GLY A 167 7.70 -8.14 -6.26
N LYS A 168 6.89 -8.71 -7.15
CA LYS A 168 5.98 -7.93 -8.01
C LYS A 168 4.51 -8.30 -7.88
N ALA A 169 4.22 -9.52 -7.47
CA ALA A 169 2.85 -10.05 -7.35
C ALA A 169 2.70 -11.00 -6.15
N ILE A 170 1.47 -11.11 -5.64
CA ILE A 170 1.03 -12.03 -4.60
C ILE A 170 -0.42 -12.39 -4.84
#